data_a2cda61a6c2a40afa8c31e4c2423ae27
#
_entry.id   a2cda61a6c2a40afa8c31e4c2423ae27
#
_cell.length_a   1.000
_cell.length_b   1.000
_cell.length_c   1.000
_cell.angle_alpha   90.00
_cell.angle_beta   90.00
_cell.angle_gamma   90.00
#
_symmetry.space_group_name_H-M   'P 1'
#
loop_
_entity.id
_entity.type
_entity.pdbx_description
1 polymer ?
#
loop_
_entity_poly.entity_id
_entity_poly.type
_entity_poly.pdbx_seq_one_letter_code
_entity_poly.pdbx_strand_id
1 'polypeptide(L)'
;LRRSRGLGDVYKRQQLKHLEHLEDEMLNYGVEGCKAAVSFLQELRRMLGCDNTTGYMQTKWDGAPAIVCGKEPLTGLFFVGTKSVFAQTPKICYEEVDVDIHYPDGGELNKKLKVCLKYFKDLDIKGVIQGDLVFTPGDVRTERIHDERLYTFRPNTITYAIPVDHPIGKQVNSSEVGVVFHTCLLYTSPSPRDLRK
;
A
#
# COMPACT_ATOMS: atom_id res chain seq x y z
N LEU A 1 -29.42 -2.12 21.18
CA LEU A 1 -28.35 -1.37 20.51
C LEU A 1 -27.43 -2.38 19.80
N ARG A 2 -27.66 -2.61 18.49
CA ARG A 2 -26.73 -3.39 17.66
C ARG A 2 -25.45 -2.55 17.55
N ARG A 3 -24.36 -3.02 18.14
CA ARG A 3 -23.02 -2.49 17.86
C ARG A 3 -22.78 -2.61 16.37
N SER A 4 -22.55 -1.47 15.70
CA SER A 4 -22.10 -1.46 14.30
C SER A 4 -20.80 -2.27 14.23
N ARG A 5 -20.78 -3.27 13.35
CA ARG A 5 -19.55 -4.02 13.08
C ARG A 5 -18.62 -3.09 12.31
N GLY A 6 -17.55 -2.64 12.94
CA GLY A 6 -16.53 -1.83 12.27
C GLY A 6 -15.79 -2.61 11.20
N LEU A 7 -15.07 -1.91 10.33
CA LEU A 7 -14.20 -2.49 9.29
C LEU A 7 -13.29 -3.61 9.87
N GLY A 8 -12.78 -3.44 11.09
CA GLY A 8 -11.97 -4.46 11.76
C GLY A 8 -12.67 -5.80 11.97
N ASP A 9 -13.99 -5.82 12.21
CA ASP A 9 -14.74 -7.09 12.40
C ASP A 9 -14.98 -7.80 11.06
N VAL A 10 -15.07 -7.04 9.98
CA VAL A 10 -15.27 -7.55 8.62
C VAL A 10 -13.98 -8.16 8.07
N TYR A 11 -12.83 -7.57 8.37
CA TYR A 11 -11.53 -7.97 7.83
C TYR A 11 -10.64 -8.76 8.80
N LYS A 12 -11.07 -9.01 10.03
CA LYS A 12 -10.31 -9.77 11.06
C LYS A 12 -9.84 -11.15 10.64
N ARG A 13 -10.45 -11.75 9.61
CA ARG A 13 -10.10 -13.10 9.13
C ARG A 13 -9.12 -13.09 7.95
N GLN A 14 -8.83 -11.95 7.36
CA GLN A 14 -7.78 -11.84 6.36
C GLN A 14 -6.44 -11.66 7.08
N GLN A 15 -5.60 -12.68 7.03
CA GLN A 15 -4.19 -12.47 7.31
C GLN A 15 -3.68 -11.49 6.24
N LEU A 16 -3.30 -10.30 6.68
CA LEU A 16 -2.51 -9.36 5.87
C LEU A 16 -1.17 -10.05 5.61
N LYS A 17 -1.10 -10.85 4.55
CA LYS A 17 0.16 -11.44 4.14
C LYS A 17 1.01 -10.31 3.56
N HIS A 18 2.04 -9.94 4.29
CA HIS A 18 3.16 -9.26 3.69
C HIS A 18 3.80 -10.19 2.66
N LEU A 19 4.45 -9.63 1.65
CA LEU A 19 5.37 -10.43 0.84
C LEU A 19 6.40 -11.02 1.80
N GLU A 20 6.38 -12.34 1.94
CA GLU A 20 7.29 -13.06 2.82
C GLU A 20 8.71 -12.92 2.26
N HIS A 21 9.68 -12.73 3.14
CA HIS A 21 11.08 -12.77 2.77
C HIS A 21 11.49 -14.23 2.55
N LEU A 22 12.49 -14.45 1.71
CA LEU A 22 12.95 -15.79 1.37
C LEU A 22 13.45 -16.58 2.61
N GLU A 23 14.03 -15.86 3.57
CA GLU A 23 14.43 -16.42 4.87
C GLU A 23 13.25 -16.85 5.72
N ASP A 24 12.09 -16.20 5.60
CA ASP A 24 10.88 -16.55 6.36
C ASP A 24 10.35 -17.93 5.92
N GLU A 25 10.48 -18.28 4.65
CA GLU A 25 10.13 -19.60 4.14
C GLU A 25 10.86 -20.71 4.91
N MET A 26 12.15 -20.53 5.15
CA MET A 26 12.97 -21.50 5.89
C MET A 26 12.54 -21.61 7.35
N LEU A 27 12.24 -20.46 7.99
CA LEU A 27 11.84 -20.40 9.39
C LEU A 27 10.44 -20.97 9.61
N ASN A 28 9.51 -20.69 8.69
CA ASN A 28 8.11 -21.07 8.82
C ASN A 28 7.84 -22.53 8.41
N TYR A 29 8.56 -23.05 7.41
CA TYR A 29 8.28 -24.35 6.78
C TYR A 29 9.44 -25.34 6.88
N GLY A 30 10.52 -25.04 7.61
CA GLY A 30 11.64 -25.94 7.87
C GLY A 30 12.28 -26.47 6.59
N VAL A 31 12.43 -27.79 6.46
CA VAL A 31 13.12 -28.43 5.33
C VAL A 31 12.44 -28.14 3.99
N GLU A 32 11.11 -28.12 3.95
CA GLU A 32 10.38 -27.82 2.70
C GLU A 32 10.53 -26.35 2.33
N GLY A 33 10.54 -25.44 3.29
CA GLY A 33 10.87 -24.03 3.05
C GLY A 33 12.29 -23.82 2.53
N CYS A 34 13.27 -24.57 3.05
CA CYS A 34 14.63 -24.55 2.53
C CYS A 34 14.70 -25.00 1.06
N LYS A 35 13.99 -26.07 0.71
CA LYS A 35 13.93 -26.55 -0.68
C LYS A 35 13.28 -25.49 -1.60
N ALA A 36 12.20 -24.86 -1.17
CA ALA A 36 11.54 -23.78 -1.91
C ALA A 36 12.49 -22.60 -2.12
N ALA A 37 13.18 -22.17 -1.06
CA ALA A 37 14.16 -21.08 -1.12
C ALA A 37 15.32 -21.38 -2.10
N VAL A 38 15.88 -22.59 -2.05
CA VAL A 38 16.93 -23.02 -2.98
C VAL A 38 16.43 -23.05 -4.43
N SER A 39 15.22 -23.58 -4.66
CA SER A 39 14.61 -23.59 -6.00
C SER A 39 14.40 -22.19 -6.54
N PHE A 40 13.94 -21.26 -5.71
CA PHE A 40 13.79 -19.86 -6.08
C PHE A 40 15.13 -19.22 -6.48
N LEU A 41 16.18 -19.42 -5.67
CA LEU A 41 17.52 -18.89 -5.97
C LEU A 41 18.10 -19.48 -7.26
N GLN A 42 17.85 -20.76 -7.53
CA GLN A 42 18.27 -21.39 -8.79
C GLN A 42 17.54 -20.79 -10.00
N GLU A 43 16.24 -20.53 -9.88
CA GLU A 43 15.46 -19.89 -10.94
C GLU A 43 15.90 -18.44 -11.16
N LEU A 44 16.15 -17.70 -10.09
CA LEU A 44 16.70 -16.35 -10.15
C LEU A 44 18.07 -16.35 -10.86
N ARG A 45 18.94 -17.32 -10.56
CA ARG A 45 20.24 -17.47 -11.24
C ARG A 45 20.07 -17.71 -12.75
N ARG A 46 19.12 -18.55 -13.16
CA ARG A 46 18.82 -18.79 -14.59
C ARG A 46 18.33 -17.51 -15.26
N MET A 47 17.40 -16.81 -14.60
CA MET A 47 16.85 -15.55 -15.11
C MET A 47 17.95 -14.50 -15.34
N LEU A 48 18.85 -14.33 -14.36
CA LEU A 48 19.99 -13.41 -14.47
C LEU A 48 21.04 -13.88 -15.50
N GLY A 49 21.12 -15.18 -15.78
CA GLY A 49 21.95 -15.76 -16.84
C GLY A 49 21.38 -15.63 -18.24
N CYS A 50 20.24 -14.96 -18.42
CA CYS A 50 19.52 -14.83 -19.69
C CYS A 50 19.02 -16.17 -20.27
N ASP A 51 18.84 -17.19 -19.44
CA ASP A 51 18.17 -18.42 -19.82
C ASP A 51 16.67 -18.18 -20.00
N ASN A 52 16.02 -18.98 -20.83
CA ASN A 52 14.56 -18.93 -20.99
C ASN A 52 13.86 -19.33 -19.69
N THR A 53 13.31 -18.35 -18.97
CA THR A 53 12.53 -18.55 -17.76
C THR A 53 11.15 -17.92 -17.90
N THR A 54 10.20 -18.41 -17.13
CA THR A 54 8.82 -17.87 -17.08
C THR A 54 8.66 -16.79 -16.02
N GLY A 55 9.69 -16.57 -15.20
CA GLY A 55 9.69 -15.57 -14.13
C GLY A 55 9.96 -14.16 -14.64
N TYR A 56 9.57 -13.18 -13.84
CA TYR A 56 9.94 -11.77 -14.04
C TYR A 56 10.33 -11.13 -12.72
N MET A 57 11.17 -10.12 -12.80
CA MET A 57 11.56 -9.29 -11.65
C MET A 57 10.97 -7.90 -11.81
N GLN A 58 10.52 -7.34 -10.69
CA GLN A 58 10.09 -5.94 -10.65
C GLN A 58 10.57 -5.27 -9.37
N THR A 59 10.72 -3.96 -9.41
CA THR A 59 11.04 -3.18 -8.23
C THR A 59 9.86 -3.20 -7.27
N LYS A 60 10.09 -3.62 -6.02
CA LYS A 60 9.13 -3.40 -4.93
C LYS A 60 9.32 -1.97 -4.45
N TRP A 61 8.35 -1.13 -4.73
CA TRP A 61 8.31 0.21 -4.18
C TRP A 61 7.94 0.14 -2.69
N ASP A 62 8.57 0.97 -1.90
CA ASP A 62 8.33 1.10 -0.48
C ASP A 62 8.06 2.55 -0.14
N GLY A 63 7.03 2.81 0.64
CA GLY A 63 6.58 4.15 0.95
C GLY A 63 6.10 4.28 2.40
N ALA A 64 5.75 5.50 2.80
CA ALA A 64 5.15 5.80 4.09
C ALA A 64 4.31 7.09 4.03
N PRO A 65 3.19 7.11 4.74
CA PRO A 65 2.57 6.04 5.53
C PRO A 65 1.86 4.98 4.69
N ALA A 66 1.55 3.84 5.32
CA ALA A 66 0.64 2.88 4.72
C ALA A 66 -0.79 3.46 4.74
N ILE A 67 -1.43 3.46 3.59
CA ILE A 67 -2.78 4.00 3.37
C ILE A 67 -3.74 2.85 3.10
N VAL A 68 -4.90 2.89 3.74
CA VAL A 68 -6.04 2.02 3.46
C VAL A 68 -7.16 2.90 2.92
N CYS A 69 -7.69 2.55 1.77
CA CYS A 69 -8.76 3.34 1.15
C CYS A 69 -9.70 2.48 0.32
N GLY A 70 -10.86 3.05 0.00
CA GLY A 70 -11.86 2.39 -0.82
C GLY A 70 -13.28 2.70 -0.40
N LYS A 71 -14.23 1.89 -0.86
CA LYS A 71 -15.63 2.02 -0.47
C LYS A 71 -15.95 1.13 0.72
N GLU A 72 -16.45 1.72 1.79
CA GLU A 72 -16.87 0.96 2.96
C GLU A 72 -18.04 0.04 2.57
N PRO A 73 -17.95 -1.27 2.84
CA PRO A 73 -18.95 -2.23 2.38
C PRO A 73 -20.37 -2.02 2.91
N LEU A 74 -20.51 -1.40 4.08
CA LEU A 74 -21.81 -1.20 4.73
C LEU A 74 -22.50 0.08 4.26
N THR A 75 -21.76 1.15 4.03
CA THR A 75 -22.31 2.47 3.70
C THR A 75 -22.13 2.82 2.22
N GLY A 76 -21.19 2.19 1.54
CA GLY A 76 -20.79 2.52 0.17
C GLY A 76 -19.98 3.83 0.06
N LEU A 77 -19.74 4.52 1.19
CA LEU A 77 -18.97 5.76 1.20
C LEU A 77 -17.49 5.48 0.97
N PHE A 78 -16.86 6.35 0.20
CA PHE A 78 -15.40 6.32 0.04
C PHE A 78 -14.72 6.83 1.30
N PHE A 79 -13.66 6.14 1.72
CA PHE A 79 -12.89 6.53 2.88
C PHE A 79 -11.38 6.40 2.63
N VAL A 80 -10.62 7.11 3.44
CA VAL A 80 -9.17 6.98 3.57
C VAL A 80 -8.82 6.84 5.05
N GLY A 81 -7.76 6.10 5.33
CA GLY A 81 -7.19 5.98 6.66
C GLY A 81 -5.84 5.27 6.62
N THR A 82 -5.33 4.98 7.79
CA THR A 82 -4.14 4.15 7.98
C THR A 82 -4.56 2.76 8.48
N LYS A 83 -3.61 1.93 8.89
CA LYS A 83 -3.93 0.64 9.56
C LYS A 83 -4.85 0.80 10.78
N SER A 84 -4.98 2.01 11.33
CA SER A 84 -5.90 2.31 12.43
C SER A 84 -7.38 2.15 12.10
N VAL A 85 -7.76 2.03 10.83
CA VAL A 85 -9.13 1.70 10.40
C VAL A 85 -9.57 0.30 10.90
N PHE A 86 -8.61 -0.57 11.21
CA PHE A 86 -8.83 -1.91 11.76
C PHE A 86 -8.70 -1.99 13.28
N ALA A 87 -8.42 -0.86 13.94
CA ALA A 87 -8.29 -0.81 15.40
C ALA A 87 -9.63 -1.07 16.10
N GLN A 88 -9.57 -1.33 17.41
CA GLN A 88 -10.78 -1.50 18.24
C GLN A 88 -11.66 -0.23 18.21
N THR A 89 -11.06 0.96 18.12
CA THR A 89 -11.71 2.24 17.84
C THR A 89 -11.20 2.70 16.47
N PRO A 90 -11.93 2.37 15.38
CA PRO A 90 -11.48 2.67 14.03
C PRO A 90 -11.39 4.17 13.77
N LYS A 91 -10.31 4.59 13.12
CA LYS A 91 -10.13 5.95 12.61
C LYS A 91 -10.35 5.95 11.10
N ILE A 92 -11.59 6.20 10.70
CA ILE A 92 -12.04 6.20 9.31
C ILE A 92 -12.33 7.64 8.91
N CYS A 93 -11.76 8.09 7.80
CA CYS A 93 -11.94 9.46 7.32
C CYS A 93 -12.70 9.44 6.00
N TYR A 94 -13.93 9.94 5.99
CA TYR A 94 -14.75 10.13 4.79
C TYR A 94 -14.57 11.53 4.21
N GLU A 95 -14.28 12.50 5.08
CA GLU A 95 -14.09 13.91 4.76
C GLU A 95 -12.89 14.49 5.50
N GLU A 96 -12.47 15.70 5.11
CA GLU A 96 -11.33 16.38 5.74
C GLU A 96 -11.55 16.66 7.22
N VAL A 97 -12.81 16.91 7.62
CA VAL A 97 -13.17 17.12 9.03
C VAL A 97 -12.86 15.88 9.87
N ASP A 98 -13.10 14.67 9.33
CA ASP A 98 -12.77 13.43 10.05
C ASP A 98 -11.26 13.30 10.27
N VAL A 99 -10.47 13.76 9.28
CA VAL A 99 -9.00 13.78 9.41
C VAL A 99 -8.58 14.70 10.56
N ASP A 100 -9.18 15.89 10.67
CA ASP A 100 -8.88 16.82 11.76
C ASP A 100 -9.31 16.27 13.13
N ILE A 101 -10.42 15.55 13.19
CA ILE A 101 -10.88 14.90 14.42
C ILE A 101 -9.95 13.76 14.85
N HIS A 102 -9.53 12.92 13.91
CA HIS A 102 -8.71 11.74 14.21
C HIS A 102 -7.21 12.03 14.33
N TYR A 103 -6.74 13.11 13.70
CA TYR A 103 -5.35 13.53 13.65
C TYR A 103 -5.24 15.06 13.87
N PRO A 104 -5.58 15.55 15.08
CA PRO A 104 -5.81 16.99 15.37
C PRO A 104 -4.55 17.85 15.38
N ASP A 105 -3.36 17.25 15.37
CA ASP A 105 -2.07 17.96 15.42
C ASP A 105 -1.73 18.71 14.13
N GLY A 106 -2.51 18.54 13.05
CA GLY A 106 -2.26 19.15 11.76
C GLY A 106 -0.90 18.78 11.14
N GLY A 107 -0.28 17.70 11.64
CA GLY A 107 1.03 17.22 11.22
C GLY A 107 1.06 16.66 9.79
N GLU A 108 2.20 16.14 9.39
CA GLU A 108 2.41 15.60 8.03
C GLU A 108 1.42 14.50 7.68
N LEU A 109 1.04 13.64 8.62
CA LEU A 109 0.05 12.58 8.38
C LEU A 109 -1.33 13.17 8.08
N ASN A 110 -1.77 14.20 8.81
CA ASN A 110 -3.04 14.89 8.57
C ASN A 110 -3.07 15.42 7.12
N LYS A 111 -2.05 16.18 6.71
CA LYS A 111 -1.94 16.75 5.37
C LYS A 111 -1.97 15.65 4.29
N LYS A 112 -1.19 14.59 4.48
CA LYS A 112 -1.12 13.47 3.54
C LYS A 112 -2.47 12.75 3.38
N LEU A 113 -3.21 12.53 4.47
CA LEU A 113 -4.53 11.92 4.41
C LEU A 113 -5.55 12.81 3.68
N LYS A 114 -5.52 14.13 3.87
CA LYS A 114 -6.35 15.07 3.11
C LYS A 114 -6.04 15.03 1.61
N VAL A 115 -4.75 14.99 1.24
CA VAL A 115 -4.33 14.81 -0.15
C VAL A 115 -4.89 13.50 -0.72
N CYS A 116 -4.78 12.39 0.03
CA CYS A 116 -5.33 11.10 -0.40
C CYS A 116 -6.85 11.16 -0.58
N LEU A 117 -7.60 11.78 0.35
CA LEU A 117 -9.04 11.97 0.22
C LEU A 117 -9.41 12.74 -1.05
N LYS A 118 -8.66 13.80 -1.36
CA LYS A 118 -8.92 14.64 -2.53
C LYS A 118 -8.75 13.86 -3.84
N TYR A 119 -7.66 13.12 -3.99
CA TYR A 119 -7.29 12.51 -5.27
C TYR A 119 -7.77 11.07 -5.45
N PHE A 120 -7.95 10.30 -4.37
CA PHE A 120 -8.29 8.88 -4.50
C PHE A 120 -9.78 8.62 -4.72
N LYS A 121 -10.64 9.58 -4.44
CA LYS A 121 -12.09 9.46 -4.74
C LYS A 121 -12.36 9.18 -6.21
N ASP A 122 -11.53 9.72 -7.10
CA ASP A 122 -11.70 9.63 -8.54
C ASP A 122 -11.07 8.37 -9.17
N LEU A 123 -10.41 7.53 -8.37
CA LEU A 123 -9.72 6.32 -8.87
C LEU A 123 -10.65 5.11 -9.10
N ASP A 124 -11.97 5.25 -8.97
CA ASP A 124 -12.96 4.14 -9.10
C ASP A 124 -12.53 2.84 -8.38
N ILE A 125 -11.98 2.98 -7.18
CA ILE A 125 -11.53 1.84 -6.38
C ILE A 125 -12.73 0.99 -5.98
N LYS A 126 -12.72 -0.28 -6.40
CA LYS A 126 -13.73 -1.27 -6.05
C LYS A 126 -13.27 -2.07 -4.84
N GLY A 127 -14.04 -1.98 -3.74
CA GLY A 127 -13.67 -2.60 -2.46
C GLY A 127 -12.70 -1.76 -1.65
N VAL A 128 -11.88 -2.41 -0.83
CA VAL A 128 -10.90 -1.79 0.05
C VAL A 128 -9.52 -2.28 -0.30
N ILE A 129 -8.59 -1.36 -0.48
CA ILE A 129 -7.20 -1.65 -0.85
C ILE A 129 -6.23 -0.99 0.13
N GLN A 130 -5.07 -1.56 0.25
CA GLN A 130 -3.96 -1.00 1.01
C GLN A 130 -2.77 -0.76 0.09
N GLY A 131 -2.07 0.33 0.32
CA GLY A 131 -0.84 0.67 -0.37
C GLY A 131 0.05 1.55 0.49
N ASP A 132 1.20 1.89 -0.04
CA ASP A 132 2.17 2.78 0.58
C ASP A 132 2.23 4.09 -0.19
N LEU A 133 2.11 5.21 0.51
CA LEU A 133 2.23 6.53 -0.07
C LEU A 133 3.69 6.81 -0.41
N VAL A 134 3.95 7.23 -1.63
CA VAL A 134 5.30 7.43 -2.15
C VAL A 134 5.67 8.91 -2.16
N PHE A 135 4.76 9.77 -2.61
CA PHE A 135 4.94 11.23 -2.57
C PHE A 135 3.58 11.94 -2.60
N THR A 136 3.60 13.19 -2.13
CA THR A 136 2.49 14.15 -2.18
C THR A 136 2.97 15.44 -2.82
N PRO A 137 2.08 16.42 -3.12
CA PRO A 137 2.50 17.68 -3.71
C PRO A 137 3.61 18.37 -2.89
N GLY A 138 4.71 18.70 -3.58
CA GLY A 138 5.88 19.35 -2.98
C GLY A 138 6.98 18.37 -2.49
N ASP A 139 6.74 17.06 -2.48
CA ASP A 139 7.76 16.07 -2.11
C ASP A 139 8.75 15.80 -3.25
N VAL A 140 8.32 15.92 -4.50
CA VAL A 140 9.16 15.68 -5.67
C VAL A 140 10.06 16.89 -5.94
N ARG A 141 11.35 16.65 -6.06
CA ARG A 141 12.37 17.66 -6.38
C ARG A 141 13.08 17.30 -7.66
N THR A 142 13.64 18.31 -8.35
CA THR A 142 14.55 18.10 -9.47
C THR A 142 15.97 18.33 -8.99
N GLU A 143 16.80 17.31 -9.08
CA GLU A 143 18.20 17.36 -8.66
C GLU A 143 19.13 16.95 -9.82
N ARG A 144 20.38 17.35 -9.74
CA ARG A 144 21.42 16.92 -10.66
C ARG A 144 22.45 16.08 -9.90
N ILE A 145 22.55 14.80 -10.29
CA ILE A 145 23.45 13.83 -9.68
C ILE A 145 24.28 13.21 -10.80
N HIS A 146 25.60 13.26 -10.70
CA HIS A 146 26.52 12.74 -11.73
C HIS A 146 26.18 13.20 -13.16
N ASP A 147 25.91 14.51 -13.31
CA ASP A 147 25.53 15.15 -14.59
C ASP A 147 24.16 14.77 -15.17
N GLU A 148 23.42 13.88 -14.54
CA GLU A 148 22.04 13.55 -14.91
C GLU A 148 21.03 14.39 -14.14
N ARG A 149 19.96 14.80 -14.82
CA ARG A 149 18.79 15.43 -14.17
C ARG A 149 17.82 14.35 -13.73
N LEU A 150 17.50 14.38 -12.46
CA LEU A 150 16.65 13.36 -11.81
C LEU A 150 15.51 14.03 -11.07
N TYR A 151 14.34 13.38 -11.09
CA TYR A 151 13.30 13.62 -10.09
C TYR A 151 13.60 12.77 -8.87
N THR A 152 13.66 13.41 -7.71
CA THR A 152 13.92 12.75 -6.42
C THR A 152 12.78 12.96 -5.46
N PHE A 153 12.48 11.94 -4.66
CA PHE A 153 11.52 12.00 -3.57
C PHE A 153 11.88 10.96 -2.51
N ARG A 154 11.53 11.23 -1.26
CA ARG A 154 11.92 10.41 -0.12
C ARG A 154 10.73 10.13 0.80
N PRO A 155 9.97 9.04 0.56
CA PRO A 155 8.80 8.70 1.38
C PRO A 155 9.17 8.24 2.81
N ASN A 156 10.33 7.61 2.97
CA ASN A 156 10.82 7.07 4.26
C ASN A 156 12.36 7.24 4.36
N THR A 157 13.09 6.19 4.61
CA THR A 157 14.58 6.19 4.62
C THR A 157 15.17 6.06 3.21
N ILE A 158 14.38 5.55 2.25
CA ILE A 158 14.79 5.34 0.86
C ILE A 158 14.54 6.61 0.07
N THR A 159 15.54 7.03 -0.72
CA THR A 159 15.39 8.09 -1.72
C THR A 159 15.28 7.45 -3.09
N TYR A 160 14.18 7.75 -3.76
CA TYR A 160 14.00 7.39 -5.16
C TYR A 160 14.55 8.49 -6.05
N ALA A 161 15.26 8.09 -7.10
CA ALA A 161 15.83 8.98 -8.11
C ALA A 161 15.54 8.42 -9.49
N ILE A 162 14.86 9.20 -10.33
CA ILE A 162 14.37 8.75 -11.64
C ILE A 162 14.80 9.76 -12.70
N PRO A 163 15.44 9.34 -13.80
CA PRO A 163 15.80 10.24 -14.89
C PRO A 163 14.58 10.99 -15.44
N VAL A 164 14.72 12.30 -15.66
CA VAL A 164 13.61 13.15 -16.11
C VAL A 164 13.04 12.70 -17.45
N ASP A 165 13.86 12.10 -18.31
CA ASP A 165 13.47 11.61 -19.63
C ASP A 165 12.84 10.23 -19.62
N HIS A 166 12.96 9.50 -18.50
CA HIS A 166 12.36 8.17 -18.33
C HIS A 166 10.81 8.28 -18.31
N PRO A 167 10.08 7.33 -18.91
CA PRO A 167 8.61 7.34 -18.88
C PRO A 167 8.02 7.49 -17.47
N ILE A 168 8.56 6.79 -16.48
CA ILE A 168 8.14 6.92 -15.07
C ILE A 168 8.47 8.32 -14.53
N GLY A 169 9.62 8.92 -14.90
CA GLY A 169 9.98 10.28 -14.50
C GLY A 169 8.96 11.31 -15.00
N LYS A 170 8.52 11.16 -16.25
CA LYS A 170 7.45 12.02 -16.82
C LYS A 170 6.13 11.85 -16.09
N GLN A 171 5.76 10.61 -15.73
CA GLN A 171 4.57 10.34 -14.94
C GLN A 171 4.66 10.97 -13.54
N VAL A 172 5.78 10.79 -12.84
CA VAL A 172 6.02 11.40 -11.52
C VAL A 172 5.88 12.92 -11.58
N ASN A 173 6.47 13.57 -12.59
CA ASN A 173 6.40 15.03 -12.75
C ASN A 173 4.99 15.55 -13.05
N SER A 174 4.17 14.76 -13.73
CA SER A 174 2.79 15.13 -14.08
C SER A 174 1.75 14.73 -13.01
N SER A 175 2.18 14.01 -11.96
CA SER A 175 1.29 13.47 -10.94
C SER A 175 1.34 14.31 -9.67
N GLU A 176 0.17 14.52 -9.06
CA GLU A 176 0.05 15.21 -7.77
C GLU A 176 0.32 14.28 -6.59
N VAL A 177 0.11 12.98 -6.75
CA VAL A 177 0.29 11.99 -5.69
C VAL A 177 0.79 10.68 -6.25
N GLY A 178 1.73 10.05 -5.57
CA GLY A 178 2.21 8.72 -5.86
C GLY A 178 1.82 7.73 -4.76
N VAL A 179 1.21 6.62 -5.14
CA VAL A 179 0.86 5.52 -4.23
C VAL A 179 1.10 4.19 -4.92
N VAL A 180 1.57 3.20 -4.17
CA VAL A 180 1.74 1.83 -4.65
C VAL A 180 0.78 0.93 -3.90
N PHE A 181 -0.28 0.49 -4.55
CA PHE A 181 -1.22 -0.46 -3.98
C PHE A 181 -0.65 -1.88 -4.11
N HIS A 182 -0.66 -2.62 -3.02
CA HIS A 182 -0.08 -3.97 -2.96
C HIS A 182 -1.01 -5.01 -2.33
N THR A 183 -2.12 -4.60 -1.71
CA THR A 183 -3.05 -5.52 -1.05
C THR A 183 -4.48 -5.13 -1.35
N CYS A 184 -5.27 -6.08 -1.85
CA CYS A 184 -6.72 -5.95 -1.96
C CYS A 184 -7.37 -6.69 -0.78
N LEU A 185 -8.19 -5.98 -0.02
CA LEU A 185 -8.94 -6.56 1.09
C LEU A 185 -10.30 -7.01 0.57
N LEU A 186 -10.49 -8.32 0.47
CA LEU A 186 -11.74 -8.90 0.00
C LEU A 186 -12.81 -8.82 1.09
N TYR A 187 -13.94 -8.20 0.77
CA TYR A 187 -15.14 -8.29 1.61
C TYR A 187 -15.75 -9.69 1.44
N THR A 188 -15.63 -10.51 2.48
CA THR A 188 -16.41 -11.74 2.56
C THR A 188 -17.67 -11.44 3.36
N SER A 189 -18.86 -11.54 2.73
CA SER A 189 -20.11 -11.48 3.48
C SER A 189 -20.07 -12.50 4.60
N PRO A 190 -20.62 -12.17 5.80
CA PRO A 190 -20.65 -13.11 6.91
C PRO A 190 -21.36 -14.39 6.45
N SER A 191 -20.69 -15.52 6.65
CA SER A 191 -21.30 -16.83 6.40
C SER A 191 -22.60 -16.97 7.22
N PRO A 192 -23.62 -17.67 6.72
CA PRO A 192 -24.83 -17.97 7.51
C PRO A 192 -24.54 -18.57 8.89
N ARG A 193 -23.37 -19.19 9.09
CA ARG A 193 -22.89 -19.68 10.39
C ARG A 193 -22.48 -18.55 11.34
N ASP A 194 -22.07 -17.39 10.84
CA ASP A 194 -21.66 -16.24 11.66
C ASP A 194 -22.87 -15.43 12.15
N LEU A 195 -24.05 -15.67 11.57
CA LEU A 195 -25.32 -15.03 11.96
C LEU A 195 -26.04 -15.77 13.10
N ARG A 196 -25.54 -16.92 13.54
CA ARG A 196 -26.16 -17.77 14.58
C ARG A 196 -25.51 -17.63 15.95
N LYS A 197 -25.05 -16.44 16.33
CA LYS A 197 -24.66 -16.17 17.73
C LYS A 197 -25.43 -14.98 18.29
#